data_d4ba337c10df15260608ad47cd939a06
#
_entry.id   d4ba337c10df15260608ad47cd939a06
#
_cell.length_a   1.000
_cell.length_b   1.000
_cell.length_c   1.000
_cell.angle_alpha   90.00
_cell.angle_beta   90.00
_cell.angle_gamma   90.00
#
_symmetry.space_group_name_H-M   'P 1'
#
loop_
_entity.id
_entity.type
_entity.pdbx_description
1 polymer ?
#
loop_
_entity_poly.entity_id
_entity_poly.type
_entity_poly.pdbx_seq_one_letter_code
_entity_poly.pdbx_strand_id
1 'polypeptide(L)'
;MPKHVVICFFREVIENVVSTHKAEVITQLHSENGNHPVYSISLEGRKLAFFHPSVGAPLAAGLMDEVIALGARNCIACGGCGVLDKQIGVGQILLPEAALRDEGTSYHYLPPSAEVQADPVALASIEATLQAHEIPYLRTKTWSTDGYYRETPRRVEKFRAMGCLAVEMEAAAFMAVAQFRGVHFGQLL
;
A
#
# COMPACT_ATOMS: atom_id res chain seq x y z
N MET A 1 -18.80 -0.29 6.82
CA MET A 1 -17.53 0.01 6.09
C MET A 1 -17.83 0.16 4.59
N PRO A 2 -17.41 1.23 3.92
CA PRO A 2 -17.41 1.31 2.46
C PRO A 2 -16.61 0.17 1.83
N LYS A 3 -17.02 -0.26 0.62
CA LYS A 3 -16.29 -1.33 -0.11
C LYS A 3 -14.93 -0.86 -0.65
N HIS A 4 -14.77 0.43 -0.88
CA HIS A 4 -13.54 1.05 -1.39
C HIS A 4 -12.82 1.76 -0.25
N VAL A 5 -11.54 1.46 -0.09
CA VAL A 5 -10.70 1.98 0.98
C VAL A 5 -9.36 2.46 0.42
N VAL A 6 -8.97 3.67 0.78
CA VAL A 6 -7.63 4.22 0.53
C VAL A 6 -6.83 4.13 1.82
N ILE A 7 -5.69 3.46 1.73
CA ILE A 7 -4.67 3.35 2.78
C ILE A 7 -3.62 4.41 2.45
N CYS A 8 -3.61 5.52 3.20
CA CYS A 8 -2.79 6.68 2.88
C CYS A 8 -1.71 6.90 3.95
N PHE A 9 -0.45 6.90 3.53
CA PHE A 9 0.69 7.14 4.42
C PHE A 9 1.00 8.63 4.65
N PHE A 10 0.34 9.53 3.91
CA PHE A 10 0.57 10.98 4.00
C PHE A 10 -0.44 11.61 4.97
N ARG A 11 -0.02 11.91 6.19
CA ARG A 11 -0.88 12.49 7.24
C ARG A 11 -1.47 13.83 6.83
N GLU A 12 -0.67 14.68 6.22
CA GLU A 12 -1.08 16.00 5.74
C GLU A 12 -2.16 15.91 4.65
N VAL A 13 -2.10 14.87 3.81
CA VAL A 13 -3.14 14.61 2.79
C VAL A 13 -4.45 14.20 3.47
N ILE A 14 -4.37 13.29 4.45
CA ILE A 14 -5.55 12.88 5.25
C ILE A 14 -6.18 14.10 5.93
N GLU A 15 -5.39 14.92 6.63
CA GLU A 15 -5.87 16.12 7.34
C GLU A 15 -6.52 17.12 6.37
N ASN A 16 -5.92 17.32 5.20
CA ASN A 16 -6.49 18.16 4.15
C ASN A 16 -7.83 17.61 3.64
N VAL A 17 -7.90 16.31 3.33
CA VAL A 17 -9.16 15.68 2.86
C VAL A 17 -10.23 15.74 3.94
N VAL A 18 -9.88 15.48 5.21
CA VAL A 18 -10.82 15.58 6.34
C VAL A 18 -11.43 16.98 6.44
N SER A 19 -10.60 18.02 6.33
CA SER A 19 -11.07 19.39 6.46
C SER A 19 -11.89 19.87 5.26
N THR A 20 -11.41 19.58 4.03
CA THR A 20 -12.02 20.08 2.79
C THR A 20 -13.30 19.34 2.41
N HIS A 21 -13.39 18.04 2.68
CA HIS A 21 -14.55 17.22 2.33
C HIS A 21 -15.46 16.92 3.51
N LYS A 22 -15.21 17.51 4.69
CA LYS A 22 -15.97 17.27 5.92
C LYS A 22 -16.13 15.78 6.22
N ALA A 23 -15.00 15.06 6.17
CA ALA A 23 -15.00 13.62 6.38
C ALA A 23 -15.48 13.26 7.79
N GLU A 24 -16.24 12.18 7.88
CA GLU A 24 -16.74 11.65 9.16
C GLU A 24 -15.86 10.48 9.59
N VAL A 25 -15.57 10.37 10.90
CA VAL A 25 -14.98 9.17 11.49
C VAL A 25 -16.07 8.10 11.59
N ILE A 26 -15.92 7.02 10.84
CA ILE A 26 -16.91 5.92 10.81
C ILE A 26 -16.57 4.77 11.74
N THR A 27 -15.30 4.63 12.12
CA THR A 27 -14.82 3.68 13.11
C THR A 27 -13.41 4.09 13.58
N GLN A 28 -12.97 3.49 14.68
CA GLN A 28 -11.58 3.59 15.14
C GLN A 28 -11.02 2.18 15.30
N LEU A 29 -9.89 1.94 14.68
CA LEU A 29 -9.10 0.74 14.90
C LEU A 29 -8.15 1.02 16.08
N HIS A 30 -7.79 -0.01 16.82
CA HIS A 30 -7.01 0.14 18.06
C HIS A 30 -5.74 -0.72 18.00
N SER A 31 -4.65 -0.16 18.47
CA SER A 31 -3.40 -0.89 18.69
C SER A 31 -2.68 -0.32 19.92
N GLU A 32 -1.60 -0.95 20.34
CA GLU A 32 -0.72 -0.40 21.39
C GLU A 32 -0.09 0.95 20.96
N ASN A 33 -0.06 1.27 19.68
CA ASN A 33 0.37 2.58 19.16
C ASN A 33 -0.74 3.65 19.20
N GLY A 34 -1.91 3.33 19.75
CA GLY A 34 -3.05 4.24 19.90
C GLY A 34 -4.20 3.95 18.93
N ASN A 35 -4.99 4.98 18.72
CA ASN A 35 -6.18 4.92 17.88
C ASN A 35 -5.86 5.27 16.43
N HIS A 36 -6.44 4.51 15.51
CA HIS A 36 -6.32 4.73 14.06
C HIS A 36 -7.71 5.03 13.49
N PRO A 37 -8.09 6.31 13.36
CA PRO A 37 -9.41 6.67 12.86
C PRO A 37 -9.53 6.29 11.38
N VAL A 38 -10.67 5.69 11.04
CA VAL A 38 -11.10 5.45 9.66
C VAL A 38 -12.14 6.49 9.31
N TYR A 39 -11.83 7.28 8.31
CA TYR A 39 -12.70 8.35 7.81
C TYR A 39 -13.51 7.88 6.61
N SER A 40 -14.62 8.55 6.34
CA SER A 40 -15.41 8.36 5.12
C SER A 40 -15.82 9.69 4.52
N ILE A 41 -15.78 9.73 3.19
CA ILE A 41 -16.35 10.82 2.38
C ILE A 41 -17.31 10.26 1.35
N SER A 42 -18.16 11.13 0.83
CA SER A 42 -18.96 10.84 -0.36
C SER A 42 -18.34 11.57 -1.55
N LEU A 43 -17.89 10.84 -2.55
CA LEU A 43 -17.32 11.37 -3.78
C LEU A 43 -18.19 10.91 -4.94
N GLU A 44 -18.79 11.84 -5.69
CA GLU A 44 -19.68 11.54 -6.83
C GLU A 44 -20.79 10.51 -6.50
N GLY A 45 -21.36 10.62 -5.31
CA GLY A 45 -22.42 9.73 -4.84
C GLY A 45 -21.94 8.34 -4.35
N ARG A 46 -20.65 8.10 -4.34
CA ARG A 46 -20.05 6.86 -3.83
C ARG A 46 -19.35 7.11 -2.50
N LYS A 47 -19.52 6.19 -1.55
CA LYS A 47 -18.79 6.23 -0.28
C LYS A 47 -17.40 5.64 -0.44
N LEU A 48 -16.39 6.40 0.00
CA LEU A 48 -15.00 6.02 0.08
C LEU A 48 -14.55 6.12 1.54
N ALA A 49 -13.86 5.10 2.04
CA ALA A 49 -13.17 5.20 3.33
C ALA A 49 -11.68 5.40 3.12
N PHE A 50 -11.02 6.01 4.10
CA PHE A 50 -9.57 6.17 4.10
C PHE A 50 -9.02 6.26 5.52
N PHE A 51 -7.77 5.83 5.69
CA PHE A 51 -7.09 5.88 6.98
C PHE A 51 -5.57 5.84 6.81
N HIS A 52 -4.85 6.19 7.89
CA HIS A 52 -3.39 6.03 7.98
C HIS A 52 -3.04 4.67 8.58
N PRO A 53 -2.27 3.81 7.89
CA PRO A 53 -2.01 2.43 8.32
C PRO A 53 -0.90 2.31 9.37
N SER A 54 -0.29 3.41 9.79
CA SER A 54 1.03 3.40 10.46
C SER A 54 2.14 2.89 9.54
N VAL A 55 3.29 2.50 10.09
CA VAL A 55 4.46 2.06 9.33
C VAL A 55 4.88 0.68 9.81
N GLY A 56 5.29 -0.15 8.87
CA GLY A 56 5.77 -1.51 9.10
C GLY A 56 4.71 -2.59 8.87
N ALA A 57 5.13 -3.64 8.19
CA ALA A 57 4.26 -4.72 7.73
C ALA A 57 3.31 -5.28 8.80
N PRO A 58 3.73 -5.59 10.05
CA PRO A 58 2.85 -6.21 11.03
C PRO A 58 1.62 -5.36 11.37
N LEU A 59 1.83 -4.06 11.64
CA LEU A 59 0.73 -3.20 12.06
C LEU A 59 -0.12 -2.79 10.86
N ALA A 60 0.49 -2.37 9.78
CA ALA A 60 -0.22 -1.92 8.59
C ALA A 60 -1.09 -3.03 7.98
N ALA A 61 -0.55 -4.23 7.85
CA ALA A 61 -1.30 -5.40 7.39
C ALA A 61 -2.42 -5.80 8.36
N GLY A 62 -2.20 -5.72 9.66
CA GLY A 62 -3.23 -5.98 10.68
C GLY A 62 -4.40 -5.01 10.55
N LEU A 63 -4.13 -3.70 10.44
CA LEU A 63 -5.17 -2.68 10.25
C LEU A 63 -5.91 -2.86 8.92
N MET A 64 -5.22 -3.23 7.84
CA MET A 64 -5.86 -3.58 6.57
C MET A 64 -6.77 -4.81 6.72
N ASP A 65 -6.31 -5.85 7.41
CA ASP A 65 -7.10 -7.06 7.62
C ASP A 65 -8.38 -6.76 8.42
N GLU A 66 -8.29 -5.87 9.41
CA GLU A 66 -9.44 -5.43 10.21
C GLU A 66 -10.46 -4.66 9.34
N VAL A 67 -10.06 -3.72 8.49
CA VAL A 67 -11.01 -3.02 7.61
C VAL A 67 -11.62 -3.96 6.57
N ILE A 68 -10.90 -5.01 6.12
CA ILE A 68 -11.44 -6.06 5.27
C ILE A 68 -12.52 -6.85 6.02
N ALA A 69 -12.28 -7.23 7.26
CA ALA A 69 -13.25 -7.91 8.12
C ALA A 69 -14.51 -7.05 8.34
N LEU A 70 -14.35 -5.73 8.43
CA LEU A 70 -15.46 -4.77 8.53
C LEU A 70 -16.20 -4.53 7.20
N GLY A 71 -15.73 -5.06 6.08
CA GLY A 71 -16.45 -5.05 4.80
C GLY A 71 -15.75 -4.42 3.60
N ALA A 72 -14.50 -3.96 3.74
CA ALA A 72 -13.69 -3.50 2.59
C ALA A 72 -13.47 -4.64 1.58
N ARG A 73 -13.44 -4.30 0.29
CA ARG A 73 -13.25 -5.27 -0.81
C ARG A 73 -12.27 -4.80 -1.87
N ASN A 74 -12.08 -3.49 -1.98
CA ASN A 74 -11.16 -2.88 -2.93
C ASN A 74 -10.30 -1.88 -2.15
N CYS A 75 -9.03 -2.15 -2.03
CA CYS A 75 -8.09 -1.35 -1.28
C CYS A 75 -6.99 -0.81 -2.21
N ILE A 76 -6.65 0.45 -2.05
CA ILE A 76 -5.50 1.06 -2.71
C ILE A 76 -4.63 1.71 -1.65
N ALA A 77 -3.34 1.40 -1.63
CA ALA A 77 -2.37 2.09 -0.80
C ALA A 77 -1.66 3.20 -1.59
N CYS A 78 -1.43 4.33 -0.94
CA CYS A 78 -0.64 5.45 -1.45
C CYS A 78 0.44 5.79 -0.43
N GLY A 79 1.70 5.71 -0.83
CA GLY A 79 2.82 5.99 0.06
C GLY A 79 4.05 6.46 -0.70
N GLY A 80 5.11 6.71 0.04
CA GLY A 80 6.44 6.95 -0.53
C GLY A 80 7.32 5.72 -0.42
N CYS A 81 8.41 5.71 -1.16
CA CYS A 81 9.40 4.64 -1.11
C CYS A 81 10.82 5.20 -1.23
N GLY A 82 11.81 4.45 -0.79
CA GLY A 82 13.17 4.62 -1.25
C GLY A 82 13.33 4.07 -2.66
N VAL A 83 14.19 4.71 -3.48
CA VAL A 83 14.48 4.23 -4.83
C VAL A 83 15.84 3.56 -4.90
N LEU A 84 15.93 2.45 -5.63
CA LEU A 84 17.16 1.70 -5.84
C LEU A 84 17.86 2.09 -7.13
N ASP A 85 17.25 2.93 -7.97
CA ASP A 85 17.83 3.48 -9.17
C ASP A 85 17.88 5.01 -9.10
N LYS A 86 19.08 5.59 -9.25
CA LYS A 86 19.33 7.03 -9.20
C LYS A 86 18.67 7.84 -10.32
N GLN A 87 18.17 7.16 -11.38
CA GLN A 87 17.43 7.81 -12.46
C GLN A 87 15.98 8.12 -12.09
N ILE A 88 15.46 7.50 -11.03
CA ILE A 88 14.12 7.75 -10.51
C ILE A 88 14.18 8.95 -9.57
N GLY A 89 13.53 10.03 -9.95
CA GLY A 89 13.46 11.27 -9.17
C GLY A 89 12.25 11.34 -8.25
N VAL A 90 12.30 12.29 -7.31
CA VAL A 90 11.15 12.60 -6.44
C VAL A 90 9.96 13.07 -7.29
N GLY A 91 8.77 12.54 -6.97
CA GLY A 91 7.52 12.86 -7.68
C GLY A 91 7.21 11.93 -8.86
N GLN A 92 8.09 10.97 -9.18
CA GLN A 92 7.75 9.92 -10.13
C GLN A 92 6.83 8.88 -9.48
N ILE A 93 5.79 8.47 -10.19
CA ILE A 93 4.86 7.45 -9.73
C ILE A 93 5.40 6.07 -10.07
N LEU A 94 5.51 5.22 -9.06
CA LEU A 94 5.86 3.81 -9.24
C LEU A 94 4.62 2.94 -8.99
N LEU A 95 4.38 1.98 -9.88
CA LEU A 95 3.30 1.01 -9.78
C LEU A 95 3.88 -0.39 -9.54
N PRO A 96 3.86 -0.88 -8.28
CA PRO A 96 4.38 -2.21 -7.97
C PRO A 96 3.54 -3.32 -8.58
N GLU A 97 4.15 -4.13 -9.47
CA GLU A 97 3.54 -5.33 -10.03
C GLU A 97 3.87 -6.60 -9.24
N ALA A 98 4.90 -6.53 -8.38
CA ALA A 98 5.27 -7.57 -7.44
C ALA A 98 6.06 -6.94 -6.28
N ALA A 99 6.06 -7.63 -5.14
CA ALA A 99 6.85 -7.26 -3.98
C ALA A 99 7.75 -8.43 -3.54
N LEU A 100 9.03 -8.14 -3.33
CA LEU A 100 9.97 -9.09 -2.77
C LEU A 100 9.77 -9.15 -1.25
N ARG A 101 9.63 -10.36 -0.72
CA ARG A 101 9.24 -10.65 0.66
C ARG A 101 10.48 -10.75 1.57
N ASP A 102 10.94 -9.58 2.07
CA ASP A 102 12.06 -9.49 3.01
C ASP A 102 11.58 -8.93 4.36
N GLU A 103 10.34 -9.21 4.69
CA GLU A 103 9.60 -8.95 5.92
C GLU A 103 9.00 -10.27 6.45
N GLY A 104 8.51 -10.27 7.69
CA GLY A 104 8.00 -11.49 8.32
C GLY A 104 6.50 -11.73 8.15
N THR A 105 5.71 -10.68 7.95
CA THR A 105 4.24 -10.72 8.06
C THR A 105 3.57 -11.53 6.95
N SER A 106 4.01 -11.34 5.71
CA SER A 106 3.40 -12.01 4.54
C SER A 106 3.44 -13.53 4.63
N TYR A 107 4.40 -14.10 5.34
CA TYR A 107 4.55 -15.54 5.54
C TYR A 107 3.48 -16.15 6.46
N HIS A 108 2.74 -15.33 7.21
CA HIS A 108 1.57 -15.78 7.99
C HIS A 108 0.32 -15.94 7.11
N TYR A 109 0.30 -15.32 5.93
CA TYR A 109 -0.86 -15.31 5.03
C TYR A 109 -0.68 -16.21 3.80
N LEU A 110 0.54 -16.32 3.28
CA LEU A 110 0.84 -17.10 2.09
C LEU A 110 2.01 -18.05 2.31
N PRO A 111 2.04 -19.21 1.62
CA PRO A 111 3.19 -20.11 1.64
C PRO A 111 4.51 -19.40 1.32
N PRO A 112 5.65 -19.94 1.77
CA PRO A 112 6.96 -19.36 1.47
C PRO A 112 7.23 -19.23 -0.02
N SER A 113 7.62 -18.03 -0.43
CA SER A 113 8.08 -17.68 -1.78
C SER A 113 8.98 -16.45 -1.71
N ALA A 114 9.80 -16.22 -2.72
CA ALA A 114 10.67 -15.05 -2.75
C ALA A 114 9.90 -13.74 -2.96
N GLU A 115 8.80 -13.79 -3.69
CA GLU A 115 7.99 -12.63 -4.03
C GLU A 115 6.49 -12.95 -4.01
N VAL A 116 5.68 -11.92 -3.94
CA VAL A 116 4.24 -11.95 -4.09
C VAL A 116 3.85 -11.05 -5.26
N GLN A 117 2.91 -11.51 -6.10
CA GLN A 117 2.43 -10.76 -7.26
C GLN A 117 1.30 -9.83 -6.87
N ALA A 118 1.21 -8.67 -7.51
CA ALA A 118 0.07 -7.79 -7.35
C ALA A 118 -1.20 -8.36 -8.02
N ASP A 119 -2.35 -7.91 -7.56
CA ASP A 119 -3.65 -8.26 -8.15
C ASP A 119 -3.77 -7.66 -9.56
N PRO A 120 -3.96 -8.49 -10.61
CA PRO A 120 -4.05 -8.00 -11.98
C PRO A 120 -5.27 -7.09 -12.22
N VAL A 121 -6.36 -7.25 -11.48
CA VAL A 121 -7.56 -6.40 -11.59
C VAL A 121 -7.26 -5.01 -11.05
N ALA A 122 -6.62 -4.93 -9.89
CA ALA A 122 -6.22 -3.65 -9.30
C ALA A 122 -5.17 -2.94 -10.16
N LEU A 123 -4.16 -3.67 -10.67
CA LEU A 123 -3.15 -3.10 -11.59
C LEU A 123 -3.82 -2.50 -12.83
N ALA A 124 -4.66 -3.25 -13.51
CA ALA A 124 -5.33 -2.77 -14.72
C ALA A 124 -6.20 -1.53 -14.45
N SER A 125 -6.89 -1.48 -13.30
CA SER A 125 -7.71 -0.34 -12.89
C SER A 125 -6.86 0.92 -12.62
N ILE A 126 -5.72 0.76 -11.93
CA ILE A 126 -4.81 1.87 -11.66
C ILE A 126 -4.19 2.37 -12.97
N GLU A 127 -3.70 1.48 -13.82
CA GLU A 127 -3.11 1.86 -15.12
C GLU A 127 -4.11 2.61 -16.00
N ALA A 128 -5.33 2.11 -16.11
CA ALA A 128 -6.37 2.79 -16.89
C ALA A 128 -6.66 4.22 -16.36
N THR A 129 -6.63 4.40 -15.03
CA THR A 129 -6.83 5.70 -14.40
C THR A 129 -5.65 6.64 -14.68
N LEU A 130 -4.41 6.16 -14.49
CA LEU A 130 -3.21 6.96 -14.74
C LEU A 130 -3.11 7.39 -16.21
N GLN A 131 -3.44 6.48 -17.14
CA GLN A 131 -3.46 6.75 -18.57
C GLN A 131 -4.55 7.76 -18.96
N ALA A 132 -5.76 7.63 -18.41
CA ALA A 132 -6.86 8.56 -18.67
C ALA A 132 -6.57 10.00 -18.20
N HIS A 133 -5.71 10.15 -17.19
CA HIS A 133 -5.26 11.44 -16.67
C HIS A 133 -3.88 11.87 -17.18
N GLU A 134 -3.31 11.14 -18.15
CA GLU A 134 -1.98 11.41 -18.73
C GLU A 134 -0.86 11.51 -17.68
N ILE A 135 -0.99 10.73 -16.58
CA ILE A 135 -0.01 10.69 -15.49
C ILE A 135 1.05 9.65 -15.84
N PRO A 136 2.33 10.03 -16.01
CA PRO A 136 3.39 9.10 -16.26
C PRO A 136 3.67 8.23 -15.03
N TYR A 137 3.92 6.95 -15.25
CA TYR A 137 4.25 5.99 -14.19
C TYR A 137 5.25 4.96 -14.70
N LEU A 138 5.91 4.29 -13.76
CA LEU A 138 6.83 3.20 -14.03
C LEU A 138 6.35 1.93 -13.32
N ARG A 139 6.10 0.85 -14.07
CA ARG A 139 5.86 -0.48 -13.46
C ARG A 139 7.18 -1.02 -12.92
N THR A 140 7.13 -1.60 -11.72
CA THR A 140 8.33 -2.11 -11.06
C THR A 140 8.02 -3.20 -10.05
N LYS A 141 9.06 -3.89 -9.61
CA LYS A 141 9.03 -4.62 -8.33
C LYS A 141 9.46 -3.70 -7.19
N THR A 142 8.87 -3.88 -6.02
CA THR A 142 9.34 -3.27 -4.78
C THR A 142 10.00 -4.32 -3.88
N TRP A 143 10.87 -3.88 -3.02
CA TRP A 143 11.46 -4.66 -1.94
C TRP A 143 10.81 -4.25 -0.63
N SER A 144 10.00 -5.14 -0.02
CA SER A 144 9.41 -4.90 1.31
C SER A 144 10.35 -5.43 2.38
N THR A 145 10.79 -4.55 3.29
CA THR A 145 11.74 -4.90 4.34
C THR A 145 11.28 -4.46 5.73
N ASP A 146 11.52 -5.27 6.76
CA ASP A 146 11.35 -4.90 8.17
C ASP A 146 12.55 -4.12 8.73
N GLY A 147 13.65 -4.07 8.00
CA GLY A 147 14.92 -3.58 8.51
C GLY A 147 15.54 -2.46 7.69
N TYR A 148 14.94 -1.27 7.69
CA TYR A 148 15.41 -0.14 6.88
C TYR A 148 16.88 0.27 7.17
N TYR A 149 17.40 0.10 8.38
CA TYR A 149 18.83 0.29 8.67
C TYR A 149 19.72 -0.87 8.18
N ARG A 150 19.13 -1.91 7.58
CA ARG A 150 19.83 -3.05 7.00
C ARG A 150 19.85 -3.04 5.46
N GLU A 151 19.49 -1.94 4.85
CA GLU A 151 19.63 -1.67 3.40
C GLU A 151 21.08 -1.42 3.02
N THR A 152 21.91 -2.45 3.21
CA THR A 152 23.35 -2.37 2.91
C THR A 152 23.58 -2.35 1.40
N PRO A 153 24.71 -1.77 0.91
CA PRO A 153 25.02 -1.73 -0.52
C PRO A 153 24.91 -3.08 -1.22
N ARG A 154 25.36 -4.16 -0.57
CA ARG A 154 25.26 -5.53 -1.11
C ARG A 154 23.80 -5.99 -1.27
N ARG A 155 22.92 -5.64 -0.34
CA ARG A 155 21.49 -5.99 -0.44
C ARG A 155 20.81 -5.17 -1.52
N VAL A 156 21.08 -3.89 -1.59
CA VAL A 156 20.58 -3.00 -2.67
C VAL A 156 20.97 -3.54 -4.02
N GLU A 157 22.24 -3.88 -4.24
CA GLU A 157 22.73 -4.46 -5.50
C GLU A 157 22.02 -5.78 -5.82
N LYS A 158 21.90 -6.68 -4.83
CA LYS A 158 21.17 -7.95 -4.97
C LYS A 158 19.74 -7.75 -5.42
N PHE A 159 18.99 -6.87 -4.76
CA PHE A 159 17.56 -6.70 -5.04
C PHE A 159 17.31 -5.89 -6.32
N ARG A 160 18.21 -4.97 -6.68
CA ARG A 160 18.21 -4.37 -8.02
C ARG A 160 18.39 -5.41 -9.11
N ALA A 161 19.32 -6.34 -8.94
CA ALA A 161 19.55 -7.45 -9.88
C ALA A 161 18.33 -8.37 -10.00
N MET A 162 17.45 -8.41 -8.98
CA MET A 162 16.17 -9.13 -9.00
C MET A 162 15.00 -8.29 -9.58
N GLY A 163 15.28 -7.08 -10.06
CA GLY A 163 14.31 -6.20 -10.71
C GLY A 163 13.59 -5.23 -9.78
N CYS A 164 13.99 -5.11 -8.50
CA CYS A 164 13.41 -4.11 -7.61
C CYS A 164 14.00 -2.73 -7.92
N LEU A 165 13.12 -1.74 -8.12
CA LEU A 165 13.49 -0.33 -8.28
C LEU A 165 13.08 0.52 -7.07
N ALA A 166 12.22 -0.01 -6.20
CA ALA A 166 11.75 0.62 -4.99
C ALA A 166 12.03 -0.24 -3.76
N VAL A 167 12.07 0.39 -2.58
CA VAL A 167 12.09 -0.24 -1.27
C VAL A 167 11.10 0.47 -0.34
N GLU A 168 10.32 -0.30 0.36
CA GLU A 168 9.33 0.15 1.35
C GLU A 168 9.14 -0.96 2.40
N MET A 169 8.12 -0.89 3.25
CA MET A 169 8.01 -1.79 4.40
C MET A 169 6.70 -2.61 4.45
N GLU A 170 5.76 -2.49 3.49
CA GLU A 170 4.40 -3.02 3.64
C GLU A 170 3.83 -3.77 2.43
N ALA A 171 4.25 -3.46 1.21
CA ALA A 171 3.61 -3.96 -0.02
C ALA A 171 3.46 -5.48 -0.07
N ALA A 172 4.50 -6.22 0.30
CA ALA A 172 4.44 -7.68 0.30
C ALA A 172 3.38 -8.21 1.28
N ALA A 173 3.27 -7.61 2.46
CA ALA A 173 2.29 -7.99 3.47
C ALA A 173 0.87 -7.62 3.02
N PHE A 174 0.65 -6.42 2.47
CA PHE A 174 -0.64 -6.02 1.93
C PHE A 174 -1.12 -6.94 0.81
N MET A 175 -0.24 -7.24 -0.16
CA MET A 175 -0.57 -8.16 -1.26
C MET A 175 -0.90 -9.55 -0.73
N ALA A 176 -0.17 -10.04 0.28
CA ALA A 176 -0.42 -11.33 0.89
C ALA A 176 -1.75 -11.40 1.64
N VAL A 177 -2.08 -10.38 2.44
CA VAL A 177 -3.37 -10.25 3.13
C VAL A 177 -4.51 -10.22 2.11
N ALA A 178 -4.39 -9.40 1.06
CA ALA A 178 -5.41 -9.27 0.03
C ALA A 178 -5.69 -10.60 -0.69
N GLN A 179 -4.65 -11.33 -1.09
CA GLN A 179 -4.78 -12.65 -1.70
C GLN A 179 -5.43 -13.65 -0.74
N PHE A 180 -4.99 -13.69 0.51
CA PHE A 180 -5.55 -14.57 1.53
C PHE A 180 -7.04 -14.31 1.80
N ARG A 181 -7.44 -13.03 1.80
CA ARG A 181 -8.82 -12.61 2.05
C ARG A 181 -9.71 -12.57 0.78
N GLY A 182 -9.13 -12.76 -0.40
CA GLY A 182 -9.87 -12.71 -1.66
C GLY A 182 -10.45 -11.33 -1.97
N VAL A 183 -9.66 -10.26 -1.72
CA VAL A 183 -10.02 -8.87 -2.00
C VAL A 183 -9.03 -8.26 -3.00
N HIS A 184 -9.45 -7.20 -3.69
CA HIS A 184 -8.58 -6.47 -4.61
C HIS A 184 -7.68 -5.50 -3.88
N PHE A 185 -6.40 -5.50 -4.21
CA PHE A 185 -5.42 -4.58 -3.67
C PHE A 185 -4.44 -4.09 -4.73
N GLY A 186 -4.20 -2.79 -4.75
CA GLY A 186 -3.15 -2.14 -5.53
C GLY A 186 -2.42 -1.08 -4.72
N GLN A 187 -1.25 -0.67 -5.19
CA GLN A 187 -0.43 0.34 -4.51
C GLN A 187 0.20 1.29 -5.51
N LEU A 188 0.33 2.55 -5.09
CA LEU A 188 1.13 3.60 -5.72
C LEU A 188 2.22 4.04 -4.74
N LEU A 189 3.43 4.21 -5.25
CA LEU A 189 4.60 4.66 -4.53
C LEU A 189 5.21 5.89 -5.20
#